data_28925e4505af7584ba7899b62589306f
#
_entry.id   28925e4505af7584ba7899b62589306f
#
_cell.length_a   1.000
_cell.length_b   1.000
_cell.length_c   1.000
_cell.angle_alpha   90.00
_cell.angle_beta   90.00
_cell.angle_gamma   90.00
#
_symmetry.space_group_name_H-M   'P 1'
#
loop_
_entity.id
_entity.type
_entity.pdbx_description
1 polymer ?
#
loop_
_entity_poly.entity_id
_entity_poly.type
_entity_poly.pdbx_seq_one_letter_code
_entity_poly.pdbx_strand_id
1 'polypeptide(L)'
;NLNIRPNVNQSATEFWKEAYSKLLYEGKLLIVPIGGQKIIADSFSVDEYALRENVFTGVTRGAFTFNKAFQSSEVFYIQYSNQNVKPIVNDVLSVYSALYSEAANNYIRSGGSKAIIEVDTLPAGDPKVEEEYNKSLNKRMREFNRARDATLTLFQGMKYTELKGSGGGKEISDIKSIFDGAVTRAAQAFKVPPQLVLGEVSGINDAIDYMLTVCIDPLLNVVSEEFSGKEFTPEEYISGKYIAADTTNIKHIDIFSLAPNIEKLISSAFANIDETRERAGLHPTGEDWAQVHFCTKNQEPVTNLNIMGGGEKS
;
A
#
# COMPACT_ATOMS: atom_id res chain seq x y z
N ASN A 1 25.51 8.77 -2.35
CA ASN A 1 24.79 9.55 -1.31
C ASN A 1 23.30 9.23 -1.16
N LEU A 2 22.67 8.45 -2.07
CA LEU A 2 21.24 8.12 -2.00
C LEU A 2 20.84 7.35 -0.72
N ASN A 3 21.76 6.56 -0.17
CA ASN A 3 21.50 5.75 1.02
C ASN A 3 21.78 6.48 2.35
N ILE A 4 22.32 7.69 2.29
CA ILE A 4 22.65 8.47 3.49
C ILE A 4 21.85 9.78 3.50
N ARG A 5 22.16 10.67 2.57
CA ARG A 5 21.52 11.97 2.44
C ARG A 5 21.49 12.44 0.99
N PRO A 6 20.39 12.19 0.27
CA PRO A 6 20.24 12.55 -1.14
C PRO A 6 20.30 14.07 -1.40
N ASN A 7 19.78 14.86 -0.46
CA ASN A 7 19.84 16.32 -0.49
C ASN A 7 19.92 16.90 0.94
N VAL A 8 20.11 18.21 1.04
CA VAL A 8 20.32 18.90 2.33
C VAL A 8 19.09 18.86 3.25
N ASN A 9 17.89 18.69 2.68
CA ASN A 9 16.63 18.80 3.40
C ASN A 9 15.99 17.43 3.74
N GLN A 10 16.51 16.31 3.18
CA GLN A 10 15.90 15.00 3.35
C GLN A 10 16.94 13.95 3.71
N SER A 11 16.58 13.08 4.65
CA SER A 11 17.26 11.81 4.87
C SER A 11 16.96 10.83 3.72
N ALA A 12 17.75 9.75 3.62
CA ALA A 12 17.48 8.70 2.62
C ALA A 12 16.06 8.13 2.75
N THR A 13 15.62 7.87 3.97
CA THR A 13 14.28 7.31 4.24
C THR A 13 13.15 8.25 3.77
N GLU A 14 13.26 9.55 4.06
CA GLU A 14 12.26 10.54 3.63
C GLU A 14 12.23 10.67 2.12
N PHE A 15 13.39 10.72 1.50
CA PHE A 15 13.52 10.79 0.05
C PHE A 15 12.89 9.59 -0.65
N TRP A 16 13.24 8.37 -0.24
CA TRP A 16 12.70 7.17 -0.85
C TRP A 16 11.22 6.97 -0.57
N LYS A 17 10.75 7.35 0.63
CA LYS A 17 9.33 7.34 0.95
C LYS A 17 8.53 8.26 0.00
N GLU A 18 9.03 9.46 -0.26
CA GLU A 18 8.42 10.39 -1.21
C GLU A 18 8.49 9.83 -2.64
N ALA A 19 9.66 9.32 -3.06
CA ALA A 19 9.88 8.76 -4.39
C ALA A 19 8.90 7.61 -4.70
N TYR A 20 8.83 6.62 -3.81
CA TYR A 20 7.92 5.48 -3.99
C TYR A 20 6.46 5.89 -3.88
N SER A 21 6.12 6.84 -3.02
CA SER A 21 4.75 7.39 -2.95
C SER A 21 4.32 7.99 -4.28
N LYS A 22 5.16 8.84 -4.90
CA LYS A 22 4.87 9.42 -6.23
C LYS A 22 4.77 8.33 -7.30
N LEU A 23 5.70 7.39 -7.30
CA LEU A 23 5.74 6.33 -8.30
C LEU A 23 4.49 5.42 -8.24
N LEU A 24 4.01 5.12 -7.03
CA LEU A 24 2.79 4.33 -6.82
C LEU A 24 1.50 5.11 -7.17
N TYR A 25 1.42 6.40 -6.79
CA TYR A 25 0.21 7.19 -6.98
C TYR A 25 0.11 7.81 -8.38
N GLU A 26 1.22 8.34 -8.90
CA GLU A 26 1.27 9.09 -10.15
C GLU A 26 1.79 8.24 -11.33
N GLY A 27 2.36 7.07 -11.05
CA GLY A 27 2.92 6.15 -12.03
C GLY A 27 4.27 6.59 -12.59
N LYS A 28 4.75 7.78 -12.25
CA LYS A 28 5.99 8.38 -12.78
C LYS A 28 6.70 9.20 -11.71
N LEU A 29 8.02 9.27 -11.83
CA LEU A 29 8.90 9.99 -10.94
C LEU A 29 10.02 10.65 -11.73
N LEU A 30 10.30 11.92 -11.45
CA LEU A 30 11.45 12.64 -11.98
C LEU A 30 12.36 13.05 -10.84
N ILE A 31 13.64 12.63 -10.92
CA ILE A 31 14.68 13.04 -9.98
C ILE A 31 15.70 13.85 -10.74
N VAL A 32 15.95 15.07 -10.29
CA VAL A 32 16.88 16.00 -10.91
C VAL A 32 18.17 16.10 -10.08
N PRO A 33 19.31 15.68 -10.63
CA PRO A 33 20.60 15.88 -9.97
C PRO A 33 21.12 17.31 -10.19
N ILE A 34 21.27 18.06 -9.09
CA ILE A 34 21.77 19.44 -9.13
C ILE A 34 22.77 19.66 -8.00
N GLY A 35 23.97 20.12 -8.34
CA GLY A 35 24.99 20.46 -7.34
C GLY A 35 25.35 19.29 -6.42
N GLY A 36 25.37 18.07 -6.92
CA GLY A 36 25.64 16.86 -6.13
C GLY A 36 24.46 16.36 -5.30
N GLN A 37 23.33 17.07 -5.33
CA GLN A 37 22.10 16.68 -4.65
C GLN A 37 21.12 16.05 -5.63
N LYS A 38 20.23 15.17 -5.13
CA LYS A 38 19.13 14.60 -5.91
C LYS A 38 17.81 15.14 -5.38
N ILE A 39 17.05 15.79 -6.26
CA ILE A 39 15.81 16.50 -5.91
C ILE A 39 14.66 15.83 -6.66
N ILE A 40 13.61 15.43 -5.94
CA ILE A 40 12.37 14.91 -6.53
C ILE A 40 11.55 16.09 -7.02
N ALA A 41 11.14 16.06 -8.29
CA ALA A 41 10.25 17.05 -8.85
C ALA A 41 8.81 16.87 -8.34
N ASP A 42 8.12 17.96 -8.05
CA ASP A 42 6.70 17.93 -7.68
C ASP A 42 5.81 17.87 -8.92
N SER A 43 6.15 18.63 -9.95
CA SER A 43 5.48 18.58 -11.24
C SER A 43 6.49 18.81 -12.38
N PHE A 44 6.16 18.30 -13.55
CA PHE A 44 6.94 18.47 -14.78
C PHE A 44 6.10 18.12 -15.99
N SER A 45 6.49 18.64 -17.14
CA SER A 45 5.96 18.26 -18.46
C SER A 45 7.04 17.52 -19.23
N VAL A 46 6.64 16.52 -20.01
CA VAL A 46 7.56 15.73 -20.87
C VAL A 46 7.18 15.98 -22.32
N ASP A 47 8.15 16.40 -23.11
CA ASP A 47 8.07 16.40 -24.56
C ASP A 47 8.76 15.13 -25.07
N GLU A 48 7.96 14.16 -25.51
CA GLU A 48 8.44 12.85 -25.96
C GLU A 48 8.82 12.88 -27.43
N TYR A 49 9.99 12.33 -27.75
CA TYR A 49 10.52 12.26 -29.10
C TYR A 49 10.94 10.84 -29.47
N ALA A 50 10.65 10.41 -30.69
CA ALA A 50 10.97 9.07 -31.17
C ALA A 50 12.48 8.83 -31.46
N LEU A 51 13.20 9.89 -31.90
CA LEU A 51 14.58 9.75 -32.42
C LEU A 51 15.60 10.64 -31.71
N ARG A 52 15.19 11.35 -30.68
CA ARG A 52 16.06 12.19 -29.85
C ARG A 52 15.64 12.08 -28.39
N GLU A 53 16.45 12.61 -27.50
CA GLU A 53 16.16 12.61 -26.07
C GLU A 53 14.86 13.37 -25.77
N ASN A 54 14.09 12.83 -24.83
CA ASN A 54 12.94 13.50 -24.25
C ASN A 54 13.40 14.73 -23.48
N VAL A 55 12.57 15.76 -23.46
CA VAL A 55 12.85 17.03 -22.79
C VAL A 55 11.83 17.25 -21.68
N PHE A 56 12.34 17.59 -20.49
CA PHE A 56 11.54 17.86 -19.30
C PHE A 56 11.50 19.35 -19.03
N THR A 57 10.31 19.93 -19.03
CA THR A 57 10.07 21.36 -18.84
C THR A 57 9.11 21.63 -17.69
N GLY A 58 9.05 22.87 -17.19
CA GLY A 58 8.17 23.23 -16.08
C GLY A 58 8.41 22.43 -14.80
N VAL A 59 9.65 22.02 -14.57
CA VAL A 59 10.02 21.25 -13.38
C VAL A 59 9.90 22.13 -12.15
N THR A 60 9.13 21.67 -11.15
CA THR A 60 8.93 22.42 -9.91
C THR A 60 9.34 21.62 -8.67
N ARG A 61 9.75 22.32 -7.62
CA ARG A 61 9.92 21.76 -6.27
C ARG A 61 9.46 22.77 -5.24
N GLY A 62 8.36 22.49 -4.55
CA GLY A 62 7.67 23.46 -3.69
C GLY A 62 7.28 24.71 -4.47
N ALA A 63 7.69 25.88 -3.98
CA ALA A 63 7.47 27.15 -4.68
C ALA A 63 8.52 27.46 -5.77
N PHE A 64 9.54 26.63 -5.94
CA PHE A 64 10.62 26.86 -6.87
C PHE A 64 10.35 26.20 -8.23
N THR A 65 10.49 26.97 -9.32
CA THR A 65 10.38 26.48 -10.69
C THR A 65 11.74 26.60 -11.36
N PHE A 66 12.21 25.51 -11.96
CA PHE A 66 13.44 25.50 -12.72
C PHE A 66 13.21 26.14 -14.08
N ASN A 67 13.96 27.18 -14.39
CA ASN A 67 13.91 27.86 -15.71
C ASN A 67 14.64 27.08 -16.81
N LYS A 68 15.30 25.96 -16.47
CA LYS A 68 16.03 25.11 -17.38
C LYS A 68 15.13 23.97 -17.85
N ALA A 69 15.19 23.68 -19.16
CA ALA A 69 14.71 22.41 -19.71
C ALA A 69 15.80 21.35 -19.50
N PHE A 70 15.44 20.17 -19.03
CA PHE A 70 16.34 19.06 -18.79
C PHE A 70 16.20 18.02 -19.88
N GLN A 71 17.30 17.47 -20.35
CA GLN A 71 17.31 16.32 -21.25
C GLN A 71 17.23 15.00 -20.47
N SER A 72 16.81 13.93 -21.13
CA SER A 72 16.67 12.62 -20.52
C SER A 72 17.97 12.13 -19.87
N SER A 73 19.11 12.43 -20.48
CA SER A 73 20.46 12.11 -19.96
C SER A 73 20.82 12.86 -18.66
N GLU A 74 20.19 14.02 -18.41
CA GLU A 74 20.50 14.87 -17.24
C GLU A 74 19.68 14.54 -15.98
N VAL A 75 18.63 13.72 -16.11
CA VAL A 75 17.67 13.43 -15.03
C VAL A 75 17.43 11.93 -14.91
N PHE A 76 16.90 11.47 -13.78
CA PHE A 76 16.38 10.11 -13.65
C PHE A 76 14.87 10.18 -13.81
N TYR A 77 14.36 9.61 -14.91
CA TYR A 77 12.93 9.53 -15.19
C TYR A 77 12.46 8.09 -15.08
N ILE A 78 11.71 7.80 -14.06
CA ILE A 78 11.24 6.47 -13.74
C ILE A 78 9.74 6.40 -14.02
N GLN A 79 9.33 5.47 -14.86
CA GLN A 79 7.94 5.23 -15.23
C GLN A 79 7.55 3.82 -14.86
N TYR A 80 6.68 3.70 -13.85
CA TYR A 80 6.18 2.42 -13.37
C TYR A 80 4.87 2.02 -14.05
N SER A 81 4.01 3.01 -14.35
CA SER A 81 2.73 2.81 -15.01
C SER A 81 2.36 4.03 -15.83
N ASN A 82 1.73 3.83 -16.98
CA ASN A 82 1.15 4.91 -17.78
C ASN A 82 -0.18 5.42 -17.19
N GLN A 83 -0.72 4.75 -16.17
CA GLN A 83 -1.98 5.09 -15.54
C GLN A 83 -1.74 5.72 -14.18
N ASN A 84 -2.37 6.88 -13.97
CA ASN A 84 -2.44 7.48 -12.65
C ASN A 84 -3.49 6.72 -11.83
N VAL A 85 -3.05 6.00 -10.81
CA VAL A 85 -3.91 5.18 -9.94
C VAL A 85 -4.71 6.06 -8.97
N LYS A 86 -4.20 7.24 -8.64
CA LYS A 86 -4.80 8.13 -7.64
C LYS A 86 -6.26 8.53 -7.92
N PRO A 87 -6.67 8.97 -9.13
CA PRO A 87 -8.07 9.27 -9.43
C PRO A 87 -8.95 8.03 -9.26
N ILE A 88 -8.51 6.87 -9.75
CA ILE A 88 -9.28 5.61 -9.67
C ILE A 88 -9.54 5.22 -8.21
N VAL A 89 -8.51 5.29 -7.37
CA VAL A 89 -8.65 5.01 -5.94
C VAL A 89 -9.57 6.03 -5.26
N ASN A 90 -9.42 7.31 -5.58
CA ASN A 90 -10.28 8.36 -5.03
C ASN A 90 -11.75 8.17 -5.42
N ASP A 91 -12.03 7.83 -6.66
CA ASP A 91 -13.40 7.57 -7.13
C ASP A 91 -14.03 6.38 -6.39
N VAL A 92 -13.30 5.28 -6.25
CA VAL A 92 -13.74 4.12 -5.48
C VAL A 92 -13.99 4.51 -4.03
N LEU A 93 -13.04 5.19 -3.37
CA LEU A 93 -13.18 5.60 -1.97
C LEU A 93 -14.33 6.60 -1.77
N SER A 94 -14.62 7.46 -2.74
CA SER A 94 -15.74 8.39 -2.67
C SER A 94 -17.08 7.68 -2.61
N VAL A 95 -17.26 6.62 -3.43
CA VAL A 95 -18.45 5.78 -3.43
C VAL A 95 -18.61 5.07 -2.07
N TYR A 96 -17.54 4.48 -1.55
CA TYR A 96 -17.58 3.84 -0.23
C TYR A 96 -17.86 4.85 0.90
N SER A 97 -17.32 6.06 0.83
CA SER A 97 -17.59 7.13 1.79
C SER A 97 -19.06 7.54 1.79
N ALA A 98 -19.68 7.64 0.61
CA ALA A 98 -21.11 7.92 0.48
C ALA A 98 -21.98 6.78 1.06
N LEU A 99 -21.63 5.52 0.76
CA LEU A 99 -22.31 4.35 1.31
C LEU A 99 -22.18 4.26 2.82
N TYR A 100 -20.98 4.54 3.36
CA TYR A 100 -20.73 4.57 4.80
C TYR A 100 -21.58 5.65 5.49
N SER A 101 -21.61 6.85 4.93
CA SER A 101 -22.40 7.96 5.46
C SER A 101 -23.89 7.63 5.46
N GLU A 102 -24.40 7.01 4.38
CA GLU A 102 -25.80 6.60 4.30
C GLU A 102 -26.12 5.47 5.28
N ALA A 103 -25.24 4.48 5.42
CA ALA A 103 -25.39 3.40 6.39
C ALA A 103 -25.39 3.93 7.84
N ALA A 104 -24.48 4.84 8.15
CA ALA A 104 -24.41 5.50 9.47
C ALA A 104 -25.67 6.32 9.76
N ASN A 105 -26.15 7.09 8.80
CA ASN A 105 -27.41 7.85 8.92
C ASN A 105 -28.62 6.91 9.11
N ASN A 106 -28.68 5.81 8.38
CA ASN A 106 -29.75 4.83 8.52
C ASN A 106 -29.70 4.15 9.89
N TYR A 107 -28.50 3.83 10.40
CA TYR A 107 -28.33 3.29 11.74
C TYR A 107 -28.82 4.27 12.82
N ILE A 108 -28.45 5.55 12.72
CA ILE A 108 -28.90 6.60 13.64
C ILE A 108 -30.41 6.75 13.57
N ARG A 109 -31.01 6.73 12.37
CA ARG A 109 -32.45 6.83 12.16
C ARG A 109 -33.20 5.60 12.66
N SER A 110 -32.62 4.40 12.54
CA SER A 110 -33.25 3.16 13.02
C SER A 110 -33.22 3.03 14.54
N GLY A 111 -32.23 3.65 15.19
CA GLY A 111 -32.16 3.72 16.67
C GLY A 111 -33.14 4.74 17.30
N GLY A 112 -33.80 5.56 16.48
CA GLY A 112 -34.79 6.52 16.95
C GLY A 112 -36.19 5.89 17.11
N SER A 113 -36.86 6.15 18.24
CA SER A 113 -38.27 5.76 18.42
C SER A 113 -39.15 6.59 17.48
N LYS A 114 -39.92 5.91 16.65
CA LYS A 114 -40.97 6.52 15.80
C LYS A 114 -42.33 6.13 16.34
N ALA A 115 -43.23 7.09 16.41
CA ALA A 115 -44.59 6.83 16.88
C ALA A 115 -45.58 7.61 16.05
N ILE A 116 -46.76 7.06 15.95
CA ILE A 116 -47.95 7.76 15.43
C ILE A 116 -48.79 8.17 16.62
N ILE A 117 -49.19 9.43 16.66
CA ILE A 117 -50.16 9.93 17.60
C ILE A 117 -51.44 10.18 16.80
N GLU A 118 -52.46 9.34 17.03
CA GLU A 118 -53.78 9.56 16.52
C GLU A 118 -54.55 10.53 17.43
N VAL A 119 -55.21 11.52 16.86
CA VAL A 119 -56.01 12.52 17.58
C VAL A 119 -57.40 12.49 17.00
N ASP A 120 -58.40 12.18 17.83
CA ASP A 120 -59.81 12.03 17.40
C ASP A 120 -60.41 13.35 16.94
N THR A 121 -59.93 14.51 17.46
CA THR A 121 -60.45 15.80 17.08
C THR A 121 -59.30 16.84 17.07
N LEU A 122 -59.02 17.40 15.91
CA LEU A 122 -58.17 18.55 15.78
C LEU A 122 -58.98 19.82 16.13
N PRO A 123 -58.39 20.82 16.81
CA PRO A 123 -59.03 22.13 16.96
C PRO A 123 -59.26 22.69 15.56
N ALA A 124 -60.51 22.64 15.12
CA ALA A 124 -60.86 23.01 13.76
C ALA A 124 -60.73 24.52 13.54
N GLY A 125 -60.01 24.91 12.51
CA GLY A 125 -60.29 26.13 11.77
C GLY A 125 -59.25 27.25 11.78
N ASP A 126 -58.27 27.29 12.66
CA ASP A 126 -57.24 28.36 12.62
C ASP A 126 -55.84 27.76 12.37
N PRO A 127 -55.22 28.07 11.23
CA PRO A 127 -53.86 27.56 10.90
C PRO A 127 -52.79 27.90 11.95
N LYS A 128 -52.96 28.97 12.70
CA LYS A 128 -52.02 29.34 13.76
C LYS A 128 -52.13 28.43 14.98
N VAL A 129 -53.33 28.05 15.35
CA VAL A 129 -53.60 27.14 16.47
C VAL A 129 -53.08 25.73 16.14
N GLU A 130 -53.18 25.29 14.90
CA GLU A 130 -52.63 24.05 14.42
C GLU A 130 -51.09 24.03 14.44
N GLU A 131 -50.49 25.15 14.05
CA GLU A 131 -49.02 25.32 14.09
C GLU A 131 -48.46 25.31 15.52
N GLU A 132 -49.10 26.01 16.43
CA GLU A 132 -48.72 26.05 17.85
C GLU A 132 -48.89 24.67 18.51
N TYR A 133 -49.99 23.99 18.19
CA TYR A 133 -50.25 22.60 18.66
C TYR A 133 -49.15 21.66 18.19
N ASN A 134 -48.82 21.69 16.90
CA ASN A 134 -47.76 20.84 16.33
C ASN A 134 -46.38 21.18 16.92
N LYS A 135 -46.07 22.42 17.17
CA LYS A 135 -44.84 22.86 17.87
C LYS A 135 -44.76 22.31 19.29
N SER A 136 -45.86 22.40 20.04
CA SER A 136 -45.93 21.91 21.41
C SER A 136 -45.81 20.40 21.47
N LEU A 137 -46.47 19.67 20.56
CA LEU A 137 -46.43 18.24 20.46
C LEU A 137 -45.01 17.76 20.10
N ASN A 138 -44.40 18.37 19.10
CA ASN A 138 -43.05 18.08 18.70
C ASN A 138 -42.00 18.33 19.81
N LYS A 139 -42.19 19.37 20.60
CA LYS A 139 -41.32 19.66 21.76
C LYS A 139 -41.41 18.56 22.81
N ARG A 140 -42.64 18.17 23.20
CA ARG A 140 -42.89 17.09 24.17
C ARG A 140 -42.32 15.74 23.70
N MET A 141 -42.48 15.42 22.41
CA MET A 141 -41.95 14.21 21.83
C MET A 141 -40.42 14.19 21.82
N ARG A 142 -39.79 15.31 21.55
CA ARG A 142 -38.32 15.41 21.64
C ARG A 142 -37.81 15.26 23.07
N GLU A 143 -38.51 15.82 24.04
CA GLU A 143 -38.15 15.67 25.46
C GLU A 143 -38.34 14.23 25.94
N PHE A 144 -39.45 13.59 25.53
CA PHE A 144 -39.70 12.18 25.81
C PHE A 144 -38.63 11.27 25.22
N ASN A 145 -38.27 11.46 23.94
CA ASN A 145 -37.27 10.64 23.27
C ASN A 145 -35.81 10.85 23.75
N ARG A 146 -35.55 12.03 24.40
CA ARG A 146 -34.21 12.30 24.97
C ARG A 146 -34.02 11.76 26.37
N ALA A 147 -35.10 11.61 27.12
CA ALA A 147 -35.01 11.18 28.49
C ALA A 147 -34.97 9.65 28.54
N ARG A 148 -34.06 9.11 29.36
CA ARG A 148 -33.92 7.64 29.57
C ARG A 148 -35.14 7.05 30.27
N ASP A 149 -35.72 7.82 31.20
CA ASP A 149 -36.92 7.46 31.94
C ASP A 149 -37.91 8.65 31.82
N ALA A 150 -38.86 8.55 30.91
CA ALA A 150 -39.85 9.61 30.66
C ALA A 150 -41.26 9.03 30.58
N THR A 151 -42.21 9.78 31.06
CA THR A 151 -43.65 9.50 30.92
C THR A 151 -44.26 10.52 29.99
N LEU A 152 -44.92 10.02 28.90
CA LEU A 152 -45.66 10.88 28.01
C LEU A 152 -47.14 10.92 28.45
N THR A 153 -47.58 12.10 28.88
CA THR A 153 -49.01 12.26 29.21
C THR A 153 -49.80 12.53 27.96
N LEU A 154 -50.77 11.64 27.68
CA LEU A 154 -51.70 11.75 26.57
C LEU A 154 -52.98 12.43 27.06
N PHE A 155 -53.58 13.25 26.24
CA PHE A 155 -54.88 13.87 26.51
C PHE A 155 -56.02 12.95 26.01
N GLN A 156 -57.21 13.18 26.47
CA GLN A 156 -58.41 12.42 26.04
C GLN A 156 -58.57 12.55 24.52
N GLY A 157 -58.75 11.43 23.84
CA GLY A 157 -58.81 11.40 22.37
C GLY A 157 -57.47 11.24 21.66
N MET A 158 -56.36 11.07 22.42
CA MET A 158 -55.06 10.76 21.83
C MET A 158 -54.69 9.33 22.06
N LYS A 159 -54.22 8.64 20.98
CA LYS A 159 -53.69 7.31 21.02
C LYS A 159 -52.26 7.30 20.52
N TYR A 160 -51.37 6.79 21.32
CA TYR A 160 -49.96 6.64 20.98
C TYR A 160 -49.73 5.21 20.49
N THR A 161 -49.22 5.08 19.27
CA THR A 161 -48.81 3.78 18.72
C THR A 161 -47.34 3.88 18.35
N GLU A 162 -46.49 3.18 19.08
CA GLU A 162 -45.09 3.07 18.74
C GLU A 162 -44.96 2.27 17.44
N LEU A 163 -44.44 2.89 16.41
CA LEU A 163 -43.99 2.19 15.25
C LEU A 163 -42.73 1.44 15.64
N LYS A 164 -42.85 0.17 16.00
CA LYS A 164 -41.68 -0.71 16.02
C LYS A 164 -41.04 -0.53 14.65
N GLY A 165 -39.89 0.14 14.60
CA GLY A 165 -39.15 0.29 13.37
C GLY A 165 -39.10 -1.10 12.76
N SER A 166 -39.61 -1.26 11.54
CA SER A 166 -39.46 -2.50 10.82
C SER A 166 -37.95 -2.74 10.83
N GLY A 167 -37.49 -3.76 11.56
CA GLY A 167 -36.10 -4.01 11.96
C GLY A 167 -35.15 -4.27 10.82
N GLY A 168 -35.14 -3.35 9.88
CA GLY A 168 -34.15 -3.21 8.82
C GLY A 168 -33.01 -2.27 9.19
N GLY A 169 -32.73 -2.09 10.49
CA GLY A 169 -31.50 -1.47 10.89
C GLY A 169 -30.37 -2.36 10.41
N LYS A 170 -29.64 -1.88 9.39
CA LYS A 170 -28.41 -2.55 8.99
C LYS A 170 -27.56 -2.71 10.24
N GLU A 171 -27.16 -3.93 10.51
CA GLU A 171 -26.35 -4.25 11.68
C GLU A 171 -25.03 -3.48 11.60
N ILE A 172 -24.39 -3.24 12.75
CA ILE A 172 -23.04 -2.61 12.80
C ILE A 172 -22.04 -3.40 11.94
N SER A 173 -22.27 -4.73 11.79
CA SER A 173 -21.54 -5.60 10.88
C SER A 173 -21.55 -5.11 9.41
N ASP A 174 -22.69 -4.56 8.94
CA ASP A 174 -22.80 -4.06 7.56
C ASP A 174 -21.93 -2.80 7.36
N ILE A 175 -21.90 -1.93 8.37
CA ILE A 175 -21.06 -0.72 8.34
C ILE A 175 -19.58 -1.12 8.32
N LYS A 176 -19.19 -2.11 9.13
CA LYS A 176 -17.85 -2.67 9.13
C LYS A 176 -17.51 -3.28 7.78
N SER A 177 -18.39 -4.06 7.18
CA SER A 177 -18.15 -4.70 5.88
C SER A 177 -17.97 -3.69 4.74
N ILE A 178 -18.65 -2.54 4.78
CA ILE A 178 -18.44 -1.43 3.84
C ILE A 178 -17.02 -0.86 4.00
N PHE A 179 -16.59 -0.63 5.24
CA PHE A 179 -15.24 -0.12 5.51
C PHE A 179 -14.16 -1.12 5.06
N ASP A 180 -14.29 -2.39 5.45
CA ASP A 180 -13.35 -3.46 5.06
C ASP A 180 -13.31 -3.63 3.54
N GLY A 181 -14.47 -3.48 2.87
CA GLY A 181 -14.58 -3.47 1.41
C GLY A 181 -13.79 -2.32 0.76
N ALA A 182 -13.88 -1.11 1.32
CA ALA A 182 -13.13 0.05 0.84
C ALA A 182 -11.61 -0.17 0.97
N VAL A 183 -11.17 -0.63 2.13
CA VAL A 183 -9.75 -0.95 2.41
C VAL A 183 -9.24 -2.04 1.47
N THR A 184 -10.03 -3.10 1.27
CA THR A 184 -9.70 -4.20 0.36
C THR A 184 -9.52 -3.72 -1.08
N ARG A 185 -10.43 -2.88 -1.58
CA ARG A 185 -10.32 -2.32 -2.94
C ARG A 185 -9.12 -1.39 -3.11
N ALA A 186 -8.87 -0.54 -2.12
CA ALA A 186 -7.68 0.31 -2.11
C ALA A 186 -6.39 -0.53 -2.10
N ALA A 187 -6.30 -1.55 -1.25
CA ALA A 187 -5.15 -2.45 -1.20
C ALA A 187 -4.92 -3.17 -2.53
N GLN A 188 -5.98 -3.70 -3.15
CA GLN A 188 -5.91 -4.36 -4.46
C GLN A 188 -5.42 -3.42 -5.58
N ALA A 189 -5.81 -2.14 -5.55
CA ALA A 189 -5.35 -1.15 -6.53
C ALA A 189 -3.82 -0.97 -6.51
N PHE A 190 -3.21 -1.12 -5.33
CA PHE A 190 -1.76 -1.08 -5.13
C PHE A 190 -1.10 -2.46 -5.14
N LYS A 191 -1.84 -3.53 -5.47
CA LYS A 191 -1.37 -4.93 -5.44
C LYS A 191 -0.87 -5.38 -4.06
N VAL A 192 -1.37 -4.74 -2.99
CA VAL A 192 -1.09 -5.12 -1.60
C VAL A 192 -2.13 -6.14 -1.14
N PRO A 193 -1.73 -7.27 -0.54
CA PRO A 193 -2.68 -8.22 0.04
C PRO A 193 -3.54 -7.56 1.12
N PRO A 194 -4.87 -7.65 1.03
CA PRO A 194 -5.77 -7.00 1.99
C PRO A 194 -5.53 -7.44 3.45
N GLN A 195 -5.12 -8.69 3.67
CA GLN A 195 -4.82 -9.23 5.00
C GLN A 195 -3.78 -8.41 5.76
N LEU A 196 -2.75 -7.89 5.05
CA LEU A 196 -1.70 -7.06 5.66
C LEU A 196 -2.24 -5.71 6.13
N VAL A 197 -3.22 -5.16 5.43
CA VAL A 197 -3.81 -3.85 5.75
C VAL A 197 -4.90 -4.00 6.81
N LEU A 198 -5.68 -5.09 6.77
CA LEU A 198 -6.72 -5.40 7.75
C LEU A 198 -6.16 -5.95 9.08
N GLY A 199 -4.87 -6.29 9.13
CA GLY A 199 -4.21 -6.79 10.34
C GLY A 199 -4.53 -8.26 10.63
N GLU A 200 -4.84 -9.05 9.61
CA GLU A 200 -5.06 -10.49 9.76
C GLU A 200 -3.71 -11.20 9.95
N VAL A 201 -3.62 -12.03 10.97
CA VAL A 201 -2.39 -12.76 11.31
C VAL A 201 -2.26 -14.07 10.53
N SER A 202 -3.38 -14.65 10.09
CA SER A 202 -3.38 -15.90 9.35
C SER A 202 -2.80 -15.73 7.94
N GLY A 203 -1.82 -16.56 7.56
CA GLY A 203 -1.19 -16.51 6.24
C GLY A 203 -0.32 -15.28 6.00
N ILE A 204 0.14 -14.60 7.05
CA ILE A 204 0.90 -13.35 6.92
C ILE A 204 2.21 -13.54 6.13
N ASN A 205 2.89 -14.68 6.28
CA ASN A 205 4.13 -14.96 5.55
C ASN A 205 3.89 -15.07 4.04
N ASP A 206 2.85 -15.80 3.64
CA ASP A 206 2.48 -15.96 2.22
C ASP A 206 2.02 -14.62 1.63
N ALA A 207 1.31 -13.83 2.42
CA ALA A 207 0.89 -12.48 2.02
C ALA A 207 2.09 -11.54 1.83
N ILE A 208 3.11 -11.61 2.69
CA ILE A 208 4.35 -10.85 2.54
C ILE A 208 5.12 -11.31 1.30
N ASP A 209 5.27 -12.61 1.08
CA ASP A 209 5.96 -13.16 -0.10
C ASP A 209 5.26 -12.76 -1.40
N TYR A 210 3.93 -12.79 -1.41
CA TYR A 210 3.13 -12.29 -2.53
C TYR A 210 3.35 -10.79 -2.76
N MET A 211 3.31 -9.98 -1.70
CA MET A 211 3.54 -8.53 -1.78
C MET A 211 4.94 -8.22 -2.31
N LEU A 212 5.96 -8.92 -1.84
CA LEU A 212 7.32 -8.77 -2.34
C LEU A 212 7.38 -9.03 -3.85
N THR A 213 6.88 -10.18 -4.29
CA THR A 213 6.98 -10.61 -5.70
C THR A 213 6.14 -9.76 -6.66
N VAL A 214 4.92 -9.35 -6.27
CA VAL A 214 3.95 -8.73 -7.18
C VAL A 214 3.94 -7.21 -7.09
N CYS A 215 4.31 -6.65 -5.93
CA CYS A 215 4.28 -5.21 -5.69
C CYS A 215 5.70 -4.62 -5.58
N ILE A 216 6.53 -5.16 -4.71
CA ILE A 216 7.80 -4.54 -4.33
C ILE A 216 8.87 -4.77 -5.41
N ASP A 217 9.12 -6.02 -5.80
CA ASP A 217 10.18 -6.35 -6.77
C ASP A 217 10.00 -5.64 -8.12
N PRO A 218 8.81 -5.60 -8.74
CA PRO A 218 8.64 -4.86 -9.99
C PRO A 218 8.88 -3.35 -9.84
N LEU A 219 8.49 -2.77 -8.69
CA LEU A 219 8.70 -1.36 -8.39
C LEU A 219 10.20 -1.04 -8.23
N LEU A 220 10.93 -1.89 -7.51
CA LEU A 220 12.37 -1.74 -7.29
C LEU A 220 13.16 -1.99 -8.56
N ASN A 221 12.75 -2.93 -9.41
CA ASN A 221 13.41 -3.23 -10.68
C ASN A 221 13.41 -2.03 -11.61
N VAL A 222 12.28 -1.34 -11.78
CA VAL A 222 12.21 -0.14 -12.63
C VAL A 222 13.13 0.98 -12.13
N VAL A 223 13.23 1.14 -10.80
CA VAL A 223 14.17 2.09 -10.19
C VAL A 223 15.61 1.66 -10.43
N SER A 224 15.93 0.40 -10.21
CA SER A 224 17.27 -0.17 -10.37
C SER A 224 17.76 -0.09 -11.82
N GLU A 225 16.87 -0.34 -12.78
CA GLU A 225 17.16 -0.23 -14.22
C GLU A 225 17.55 1.19 -14.62
N GLU A 226 16.76 2.19 -14.21
CA GLU A 226 17.03 3.59 -14.55
C GLU A 226 18.34 4.08 -13.92
N PHE A 227 18.60 3.73 -12.67
CA PHE A 227 19.85 4.10 -12.01
C PHE A 227 21.06 3.37 -12.62
N SER A 228 20.93 2.06 -12.87
CA SER A 228 22.02 1.28 -13.47
C SER A 228 22.36 1.76 -14.88
N GLY A 229 21.33 2.05 -15.70
CA GLY A 229 21.55 2.52 -17.06
C GLY A 229 22.19 3.89 -17.18
N LYS A 230 22.18 4.69 -16.10
CA LYS A 230 22.80 6.04 -16.10
C LYS A 230 24.12 6.11 -15.35
N GLU A 231 24.33 5.24 -14.36
CA GLU A 231 25.56 5.25 -13.56
C GLU A 231 26.65 4.35 -14.16
N PHE A 232 26.30 3.34 -14.97
CA PHE A 232 27.25 2.39 -15.56
C PHE A 232 27.21 2.40 -17.09
N THR A 233 28.40 2.14 -17.68
CA THR A 233 28.48 1.89 -19.12
C THR A 233 27.95 0.49 -19.48
N PRO A 234 27.59 0.23 -20.74
CA PRO A 234 27.16 -1.12 -21.17
C PRO A 234 28.20 -2.20 -20.86
N GLU A 235 29.50 -1.90 -20.99
CA GLU A 235 30.58 -2.82 -20.70
C GLU A 235 30.66 -3.15 -19.20
N GLU A 236 30.50 -2.15 -18.35
CA GLU A 236 30.44 -2.33 -16.90
C GLU A 236 29.24 -3.15 -16.47
N TYR A 237 28.08 -2.88 -17.07
CA TYR A 237 26.87 -3.65 -16.81
C TYR A 237 27.02 -5.13 -17.20
N ILE A 238 27.60 -5.40 -18.37
CA ILE A 238 27.88 -6.77 -18.84
C ILE A 238 28.91 -7.46 -17.92
N SER A 239 29.84 -6.70 -17.32
CA SER A 239 30.80 -7.24 -16.35
C SER A 239 30.17 -7.56 -14.98
N GLY A 240 28.85 -7.32 -14.79
CA GLY A 240 28.10 -7.63 -13.57
C GLY A 240 27.96 -6.45 -12.58
N LYS A 241 28.30 -5.23 -12.99
CA LYS A 241 28.05 -4.05 -12.16
C LYS A 241 26.63 -3.54 -12.38
N TYR A 242 25.82 -3.53 -11.34
CA TYR A 242 24.48 -2.96 -11.36
C TYR A 242 24.09 -2.44 -9.97
N ILE A 243 23.08 -1.61 -9.95
CA ILE A 243 22.44 -1.15 -8.70
C ILE A 243 21.22 -2.03 -8.47
N ALA A 244 21.14 -2.65 -7.31
CA ALA A 244 19.96 -3.40 -6.87
C ALA A 244 19.48 -2.88 -5.52
N ALA A 245 18.18 -2.94 -5.31
CA ALA A 245 17.61 -2.71 -4.00
C ALA A 245 17.61 -4.03 -3.21
N ASP A 246 18.08 -3.96 -1.97
CA ASP A 246 18.08 -5.12 -1.06
C ASP A 246 16.75 -5.22 -0.32
N THR A 247 15.99 -6.29 -0.61
CA THR A 247 14.71 -6.60 0.01
C THR A 247 14.80 -7.65 1.12
N THR A 248 15.99 -8.18 1.37
CA THR A 248 16.18 -9.30 2.33
C THR A 248 15.79 -8.94 3.76
N ASN A 249 15.87 -7.65 4.12
CA ASN A 249 15.52 -7.17 5.46
C ASN A 249 14.01 -6.86 5.64
N ILE A 250 13.20 -6.97 4.60
CA ILE A 250 11.74 -6.67 4.70
C ILE A 250 11.02 -7.78 5.46
N LYS A 251 11.41 -9.02 5.24
CA LYS A 251 10.90 -10.18 5.98
C LYS A 251 11.86 -10.51 7.12
N HIS A 252 11.33 -10.53 8.33
CA HIS A 252 12.14 -10.98 9.48
C HIS A 252 12.40 -12.48 9.32
N ILE A 253 13.61 -12.80 8.86
CA ILE A 253 14.00 -14.19 8.61
C ILE A 253 14.47 -14.78 9.94
N ASP A 254 13.78 -15.80 10.41
CA ASP A 254 14.28 -16.64 11.51
C ASP A 254 15.44 -17.49 10.99
N ILE A 255 16.66 -17.10 11.36
CA ILE A 255 17.90 -17.77 10.97
C ILE A 255 17.87 -19.24 11.38
N PHE A 256 17.24 -19.58 12.50
CA PHE A 256 17.13 -20.96 12.95
C PHE A 256 16.22 -21.80 12.06
N SER A 257 15.17 -21.21 11.50
CA SER A 257 14.31 -21.88 10.52
C SER A 257 14.99 -22.11 9.18
N LEU A 258 16.00 -21.30 8.85
CA LEU A 258 16.79 -21.43 7.62
C LEU A 258 17.95 -22.43 7.74
N ALA A 259 18.41 -22.78 8.95
CA ALA A 259 19.60 -23.60 9.17
C ALA A 259 19.62 -24.89 8.34
N PRO A 260 18.53 -25.68 8.22
CA PRO A 260 18.53 -26.90 7.38
C PRO A 260 18.70 -26.59 5.87
N ASN A 261 18.21 -25.43 5.41
CA ASN A 261 18.33 -25.04 4.01
C ASN A 261 19.74 -24.50 3.71
N ILE A 262 20.32 -23.73 4.64
CA ILE A 262 21.70 -23.25 4.57
C ILE A 262 22.68 -24.42 4.51
N GLU A 263 22.48 -25.43 5.37
CA GLU A 263 23.29 -26.65 5.35
C GLU A 263 23.23 -27.31 3.98
N LYS A 264 22.05 -27.45 3.38
CA LYS A 264 21.90 -28.05 2.04
C LYS A 264 22.58 -27.22 0.95
N LEU A 265 22.48 -25.89 1.00
CA LEU A 265 23.11 -25.01 0.01
C LEU A 265 24.65 -25.11 0.08
N ILE A 266 25.21 -25.09 1.29
CA ILE A 266 26.64 -25.22 1.50
C ILE A 266 27.12 -26.63 1.12
N SER A 267 26.43 -27.68 1.58
CA SER A 267 26.83 -29.08 1.33
C SER A 267 26.71 -29.50 -0.12
N SER A 268 25.90 -28.83 -0.92
CA SER A 268 25.76 -29.04 -2.37
C SER A 268 26.73 -28.20 -3.21
N ALA A 269 27.63 -27.45 -2.59
CA ALA A 269 28.51 -26.49 -3.25
C ALA A 269 27.76 -25.39 -4.07
N PHE A 270 26.49 -25.17 -3.77
CA PHE A 270 25.69 -24.17 -4.45
C PHE A 270 26.05 -22.74 -3.99
N ALA A 271 26.36 -22.59 -2.70
CA ALA A 271 26.79 -21.33 -2.11
C ALA A 271 27.89 -21.57 -1.07
N ASN A 272 28.78 -20.61 -0.90
CA ASN A 272 29.75 -20.60 0.17
C ASN A 272 29.18 -20.02 1.48
N ILE A 273 29.96 -20.06 2.55
CA ILE A 273 29.51 -19.61 3.88
C ILE A 273 29.25 -18.11 3.90
N ASP A 274 30.11 -17.29 3.28
CA ASP A 274 29.95 -15.84 3.27
C ASP A 274 28.75 -15.40 2.43
N GLU A 275 28.49 -16.03 1.30
CA GLU A 275 27.28 -15.78 0.50
C GLU A 275 25.99 -16.14 1.27
N THR A 276 26.00 -17.24 2.02
CA THR A 276 24.84 -17.62 2.84
C THR A 276 24.65 -16.72 4.05
N ARG A 277 25.74 -16.23 4.65
CA ARG A 277 25.68 -15.23 5.73
C ARG A 277 25.09 -13.92 5.24
N GLU A 278 25.56 -13.42 4.10
CA GLU A 278 25.06 -12.18 3.49
C GLU A 278 23.57 -12.30 3.15
N ARG A 279 23.14 -13.42 2.57
CA ARG A 279 21.71 -13.71 2.31
C ARG A 279 20.87 -13.82 3.57
N ALA A 280 21.46 -14.25 4.68
CA ALA A 280 20.81 -14.28 5.99
C ALA A 280 20.84 -12.91 6.72
N GLY A 281 21.37 -11.85 6.10
CA GLY A 281 21.50 -10.52 6.72
C GLY A 281 22.65 -10.42 7.73
N LEU A 282 23.58 -11.36 7.72
CA LEU A 282 24.78 -11.36 8.55
C LEU A 282 25.98 -10.85 7.73
N HIS A 283 26.86 -10.11 8.39
CA HIS A 283 28.11 -9.69 7.72
C HIS A 283 28.96 -10.90 7.30
N PRO A 284 29.56 -10.89 6.09
CA PRO A 284 30.56 -11.88 5.70
C PRO A 284 31.71 -11.88 6.70
N THR A 285 32.35 -13.03 6.88
CA THR A 285 33.53 -13.13 7.74
C THR A 285 34.76 -12.55 7.07
N GLY A 286 34.79 -12.60 5.73
CA GLY A 286 35.92 -12.14 4.92
C GLY A 286 37.15 -13.07 4.98
N GLU A 287 37.01 -14.22 5.63
CA GLU A 287 38.09 -15.21 5.75
C GLU A 287 38.13 -16.13 4.54
N ASP A 288 39.31 -16.48 4.08
CA ASP A 288 39.50 -17.33 2.87
C ASP A 288 38.75 -18.66 2.94
N TRP A 289 38.65 -19.28 4.12
CA TRP A 289 37.93 -20.54 4.30
C TRP A 289 36.40 -20.37 4.13
N ALA A 290 35.86 -19.22 4.38
CA ALA A 290 34.42 -18.96 4.25
C ALA A 290 33.98 -18.70 2.82
N GLN A 291 34.93 -18.44 1.91
CA GLN A 291 34.71 -18.24 0.48
C GLN A 291 34.83 -19.52 -0.32
N VAL A 292 35.26 -20.63 0.31
CA VAL A 292 35.39 -21.93 -0.34
C VAL A 292 34.04 -22.62 -0.39
N HIS A 293 33.75 -23.24 -1.54
CA HIS A 293 32.56 -24.10 -1.71
C HIS A 293 32.85 -25.50 -1.17
N PHE A 294 31.95 -25.96 -0.30
CA PHE A 294 32.08 -27.30 0.30
C PHE A 294 31.09 -28.27 -0.35
N CYS A 295 31.53 -29.47 -0.62
CA CYS A 295 30.62 -30.56 -1.00
C CYS A 295 30.76 -31.74 -0.03
N THR A 296 29.68 -32.49 0.16
CA THR A 296 29.72 -33.70 0.96
C THR A 296 30.48 -34.81 0.17
N LYS A 297 31.11 -35.73 0.89
CA LYS A 297 31.82 -36.86 0.27
C LYS A 297 30.92 -37.74 -0.62
N ASN A 298 29.62 -37.60 -0.52
CA ASN A 298 28.65 -38.33 -1.33
C ASN A 298 28.35 -37.67 -2.68
N GLN A 299 28.92 -36.47 -2.94
CA GLN A 299 28.77 -35.73 -4.19
C GLN A 299 30.16 -35.52 -4.78
N GLU A 300 30.47 -36.26 -5.85
CA GLU A 300 31.70 -36.04 -6.62
C GLU A 300 31.37 -35.21 -7.87
N PRO A 301 32.26 -34.28 -8.29
CA PRO A 301 32.15 -33.63 -9.58
C PRO A 301 31.99 -34.65 -10.71
N VAL A 302 31.06 -34.41 -11.63
CA VAL A 302 30.85 -35.29 -12.79
C VAL A 302 32.12 -35.50 -13.59
N THR A 303 33.07 -34.56 -13.53
CA THR A 303 34.41 -34.65 -14.12
C THR A 303 35.33 -35.70 -13.46
N ASN A 304 35.05 -36.07 -12.20
CA ASN A 304 35.79 -37.09 -11.46
C ASN A 304 35.13 -38.48 -11.52
N LEU A 305 33.97 -38.58 -12.16
CA LEU A 305 33.43 -39.85 -12.58
C LEU A 305 34.34 -40.39 -13.69
N ASN A 306 35.53 -40.84 -13.31
CA ASN A 306 36.21 -41.85 -14.09
C ASN A 306 35.22 -43.01 -14.22
N ILE A 307 34.72 -43.17 -15.43
CA ILE A 307 33.97 -44.34 -15.82
C ILE A 307 34.89 -45.50 -15.51
N MET A 308 34.83 -46.04 -14.29
CA MET A 308 35.36 -47.34 -13.97
C MET A 308 34.53 -48.36 -14.71
N GLY A 309 34.79 -48.49 -15.99
CA GLY A 309 34.12 -49.38 -16.94
C GLY A 309 35.00 -49.76 -18.09
N GLY A 310 36.29 -49.54 -17.97
CA GLY A 310 37.29 -50.12 -18.86
C GLY A 310 38.00 -51.33 -18.20
N GLY A 311 37.39 -52.48 -18.26
CA GLY A 311 38.05 -53.69 -17.82
C GLY A 311 39.36 -53.85 -18.58
N GLU A 312 40.48 -53.91 -17.87
CA GLU A 312 41.68 -54.56 -18.34
C GLU A 312 41.33 -55.99 -18.71
N LYS A 313 41.30 -56.27 -19.99
CA LYS A 313 41.47 -57.60 -20.46
C LYS A 313 42.97 -57.82 -20.62
N SER A 314 43.50 -58.63 -19.71
CA SER A 314 44.76 -59.31 -19.85
C SER A 314 44.89 -60.04 -21.17
#